data_7aee692f499c8e19be43afb51b1950c6
#
_entry.id   7aee692f499c8e19be43afb51b1950c6
#
_cell.length_a   1.000
_cell.length_b   1.000
_cell.length_c   1.000
_cell.angle_alpha   90.00
_cell.angle_beta   90.00
_cell.angle_gamma   90.00
#
_symmetry.space_group_name_H-M   'P 1'
#
loop_
_entity.id
_entity.type
_entity.pdbx_description
1 polymer ?
#
loop_
_entity_poly.entity_id
_entity_poly.type
_entity_poly.pdbx_seq_one_letter_code
_entity_poly.pdbx_strand_id
1 'polypeptide(L)'
;MEYYATSRRAFDQAYFAPGRSEIEALAWRHWISSQGLFTGDFPGLVRCAGLQMIGRAVNDEYMMPLISEDLLNPPAEKRARVLTQPETSAAVGFALWSWHPFWPASCVIDLFCHPAFQDRADDLLDALPLPPADRLIAYADARDFDKADFLRRHGFRQTTTLPNRIALNAAKSAFLDVLVFEKQPTSLAHSSAAG
;
A
#
# COMPACT_ATOMS: atom_id res chain seq x y z
N MET A 1 -8.03 20.03 -22.48
CA MET A 1 -7.84 19.54 -21.10
C MET A 1 -9.12 18.97 -20.49
N GLU A 2 -10.28 19.59 -20.64
CA GLU A 2 -11.54 19.08 -20.05
C GLU A 2 -11.97 17.71 -20.59
N TYR A 3 -11.81 17.43 -21.88
CA TYR A 3 -12.17 16.12 -22.46
C TYR A 3 -11.41 14.96 -21.83
N TYR A 4 -10.10 15.10 -21.62
CA TYR A 4 -9.29 14.07 -20.95
C TYR A 4 -9.67 13.89 -19.47
N ALA A 5 -9.99 14.96 -18.79
CA ALA A 5 -10.41 14.88 -17.38
C ALA A 5 -11.78 14.17 -17.23
N THR A 6 -12.71 14.42 -18.16
CA THR A 6 -14.04 13.80 -18.15
C THR A 6 -13.97 12.32 -18.53
N SER A 7 -13.17 11.95 -19.55
CA SER A 7 -13.00 10.55 -19.96
C SER A 7 -12.25 9.74 -18.89
N ARG A 8 -11.26 10.34 -18.21
CA ARG A 8 -10.54 9.70 -17.11
C ARG A 8 -11.44 9.46 -15.90
N ARG A 9 -12.29 10.43 -15.54
CA ARG A 9 -13.28 10.26 -14.47
C ARG A 9 -14.31 9.18 -14.77
N ALA A 10 -14.80 9.11 -16.00
CA ALA A 10 -15.72 8.07 -16.43
C ALA A 10 -15.08 6.67 -16.39
N PHE A 11 -13.83 6.56 -16.83
CA PHE A 11 -13.05 5.33 -16.71
C PHE A 11 -12.87 4.94 -15.26
N ASP A 12 -12.45 5.86 -14.41
CA ASP A 12 -12.22 5.62 -12.99
C ASP A 12 -13.51 5.12 -12.30
N GLN A 13 -14.63 5.76 -12.55
CA GLN A 13 -15.93 5.36 -12.02
C GLN A 13 -16.39 3.98 -12.53
N ALA A 14 -16.10 3.63 -13.76
CA ALA A 14 -16.45 2.32 -14.31
C ALA A 14 -15.51 1.22 -13.83
N TYR A 15 -14.22 1.49 -13.78
CA TYR A 15 -13.18 0.54 -13.40
C TYR A 15 -13.19 0.21 -11.90
N PHE A 16 -13.46 1.21 -11.06
CA PHE A 16 -13.54 1.08 -9.61
C PHE A 16 -14.99 1.14 -9.08
N ALA A 17 -15.96 0.73 -9.90
CA ALA A 17 -17.34 0.69 -9.45
C ALA A 17 -17.48 -0.25 -8.21
N PRO A 18 -18.24 0.17 -7.18
CA PRO A 18 -18.47 -0.68 -6.02
C PRO A 18 -19.06 -2.03 -6.44
N GLY A 19 -18.57 -3.10 -5.84
CA GLY A 19 -19.01 -4.45 -6.17
C GLY A 19 -18.36 -5.49 -5.27
N ARG A 20 -18.60 -6.76 -5.58
CA ARG A 20 -17.94 -7.86 -4.90
C ARG A 20 -16.43 -7.76 -5.07
N SER A 21 -15.70 -8.08 -4.01
CA SER A 21 -14.25 -8.12 -4.05
C SER A 21 -13.70 -9.32 -3.29
N GLU A 22 -12.57 -9.84 -3.73
CA GLU A 22 -11.89 -11.01 -3.16
C GLU A 22 -10.43 -10.69 -2.89
N ILE A 23 -9.85 -11.31 -1.85
CA ILE A 23 -8.46 -11.12 -1.48
C ILE A 23 -7.65 -12.29 -1.98
N GLU A 24 -6.60 -11.99 -2.74
CA GLU A 24 -5.74 -12.98 -3.36
C GLU A 24 -4.26 -12.73 -3.05
N ALA A 25 -3.42 -13.76 -3.23
CA ALA A 25 -1.98 -13.56 -3.29
C ALA A 25 -1.62 -12.82 -4.58
N LEU A 26 -0.68 -11.86 -4.49
CA LEU A 26 -0.20 -11.17 -5.68
C LEU A 26 0.45 -12.17 -6.65
N ALA A 27 0.10 -12.07 -7.94
CA ALA A 27 0.61 -12.89 -9.03
C ALA A 27 0.73 -12.08 -10.32
N TRP A 28 1.42 -12.61 -11.32
CA TRP A 28 1.62 -11.95 -12.63
C TRP A 28 0.34 -11.46 -13.30
N ARG A 29 -0.78 -12.20 -13.13
CA ARG A 29 -2.07 -11.80 -13.69
C ARG A 29 -2.57 -10.44 -13.18
N HIS A 30 -2.09 -9.99 -12.01
CA HIS A 30 -2.50 -8.72 -11.41
C HIS A 30 -1.71 -7.52 -11.93
N TRP A 31 -0.66 -7.72 -12.73
CA TRP A 31 0.18 -6.62 -13.21
C TRP A 31 -0.63 -5.54 -13.91
N ILE A 32 -1.28 -5.90 -15.02
CA ILE A 32 -2.04 -4.92 -15.81
C ILE A 32 -3.20 -4.34 -15.00
N SER A 33 -3.92 -5.18 -14.27
CA SER A 33 -5.07 -4.75 -13.46
C SER A 33 -4.70 -3.84 -12.29
N SER A 34 -3.46 -3.90 -11.79
CA SER A 34 -2.98 -3.02 -10.71
C SER A 34 -2.57 -1.63 -11.19
N GLN A 35 -2.33 -1.44 -12.48
CA GLN A 35 -1.90 -0.13 -13.00
C GLN A 35 -2.89 0.99 -12.66
N GLY A 36 -4.19 0.74 -12.82
CA GLY A 36 -5.22 1.70 -12.45
C GLY A 36 -5.14 2.14 -10.99
N LEU A 37 -4.89 1.20 -10.08
CA LEU A 37 -4.75 1.47 -8.65
C LEU A 37 -3.52 2.33 -8.34
N PHE A 38 -2.37 2.08 -8.98
CA PHE A 38 -1.13 2.79 -8.68
C PHE A 38 -0.97 4.10 -9.44
N THR A 39 -1.61 4.26 -10.60
CA THR A 39 -1.51 5.47 -11.43
C THR A 39 -2.74 6.37 -11.36
N GLY A 40 -3.85 5.91 -10.80
CA GLY A 40 -5.13 6.61 -10.75
C GLY A 40 -5.08 7.94 -10.01
N ASP A 41 -5.99 8.83 -10.37
CA ASP A 41 -6.06 10.20 -9.84
C ASP A 41 -7.09 10.30 -8.70
N PHE A 42 -6.75 9.70 -7.55
CA PHE A 42 -7.55 9.72 -6.32
C PHE A 42 -6.63 9.93 -5.11
N PRO A 43 -7.19 10.29 -3.92
CA PRO A 43 -6.43 10.55 -2.71
C PRO A 43 -5.52 9.38 -2.29
N GLY A 44 -4.48 9.70 -1.53
CA GLY A 44 -3.47 8.74 -1.10
C GLY A 44 -2.29 8.70 -2.07
N LEU A 45 -1.22 9.44 -1.75
CA LEU A 45 -0.01 9.52 -2.57
C LEU A 45 1.13 8.64 -2.05
N VAL A 46 1.02 8.06 -0.86
CA VAL A 46 1.93 7.03 -0.37
C VAL A 46 1.30 5.67 -0.62
N ARG A 47 1.57 5.10 -1.79
CA ARG A 47 0.91 3.88 -2.28
C ARG A 47 1.69 2.62 -1.95
N CYS A 48 3.01 2.65 -2.08
CA CYS A 48 3.88 1.55 -1.70
C CYS A 48 5.26 2.07 -1.31
N ALA A 49 5.45 2.45 -0.06
CA ALA A 49 6.71 3.01 0.45
C ALA A 49 7.85 1.99 0.42
N GLY A 50 7.56 0.72 0.65
CA GLY A 50 8.53 -0.37 0.57
C GLY A 50 9.19 -0.52 -0.80
N LEU A 51 8.54 -0.05 -1.86
CA LEU A 51 9.09 0.05 -3.22
C LEU A 51 9.44 1.47 -3.62
N GLN A 52 9.49 2.40 -2.68
CA GLN A 52 9.76 3.83 -2.92
C GLN A 52 8.71 4.52 -3.81
N MET A 53 7.54 3.94 -3.94
CA MET A 53 6.41 4.54 -4.66
C MET A 53 5.71 5.59 -3.79
N ILE A 54 6.36 6.73 -3.68
CA ILE A 54 5.87 7.91 -2.99
C ILE A 54 5.48 8.93 -4.07
N GLY A 55 4.21 9.26 -4.14
CA GLY A 55 3.64 10.01 -5.24
C GLY A 55 2.87 9.11 -6.22
N ARG A 56 2.46 9.66 -7.35
CA ARG A 56 1.80 8.88 -8.41
C ARG A 56 2.86 8.14 -9.22
N ALA A 57 2.67 6.85 -9.40
CA ALA A 57 3.45 6.12 -10.38
C ALA A 57 3.14 6.64 -11.78
N VAL A 58 4.16 6.82 -12.60
CA VAL A 58 4.02 7.30 -13.97
C VAL A 58 4.11 6.16 -15.00
N ASN A 59 4.56 4.99 -14.56
CA ASN A 59 4.68 3.77 -15.37
C ASN A 59 4.46 2.52 -14.51
N ASP A 60 4.44 1.37 -15.13
CA ASP A 60 4.20 0.05 -14.53
C ASP A 60 5.48 -0.67 -14.05
N GLU A 61 6.64 -0.08 -14.26
CA GLU A 61 7.94 -0.68 -13.91
C GLU A 61 8.04 -1.00 -12.40
N TYR A 62 7.36 -0.22 -11.57
CA TYR A 62 7.36 -0.41 -10.12
C TYR A 62 6.72 -1.72 -9.64
N MET A 63 5.83 -2.31 -10.44
CA MET A 63 5.20 -3.59 -10.09
C MET A 63 6.12 -4.79 -10.34
N MET A 64 7.13 -4.65 -11.22
CA MET A 64 8.06 -5.74 -11.56
C MET A 64 8.78 -6.32 -10.35
N PRO A 65 9.36 -5.52 -9.44
CA PRO A 65 10.03 -6.05 -8.26
C PRO A 65 9.11 -6.82 -7.30
N LEU A 66 7.81 -6.52 -7.30
CA LEU A 66 6.83 -7.24 -6.48
C LEU A 66 6.49 -8.61 -7.05
N ILE A 67 6.31 -8.68 -8.36
CA ILE A 67 5.82 -9.87 -9.04
C ILE A 67 6.98 -10.81 -9.38
N SER A 68 8.17 -10.29 -9.61
CA SER A 68 9.35 -11.08 -9.97
C SER A 68 10.00 -11.84 -8.82
N GLU A 69 9.45 -11.75 -7.62
CA GLU A 69 9.97 -12.45 -6.45
C GLU A 69 10.17 -13.95 -6.63
N ASP A 70 9.19 -14.60 -7.25
CA ASP A 70 9.23 -16.05 -7.48
C ASP A 70 10.28 -16.44 -8.54
N LEU A 71 10.76 -15.49 -9.32
CA LEU A 71 11.73 -15.70 -10.38
C LEU A 71 13.17 -15.37 -9.97
N LEU A 72 13.34 -14.53 -8.95
CA LEU A 72 14.63 -14.09 -8.45
C LEU A 72 14.89 -14.72 -7.08
N ASN A 73 15.76 -15.67 -7.03
CA ASN A 73 16.19 -16.33 -5.80
C ASN A 73 17.24 -15.48 -5.06
N PRO A 74 17.23 -15.35 -3.70
CA PRO A 74 16.33 -16.00 -2.75
C PRO A 74 14.93 -15.37 -2.74
N PRO A 75 13.93 -16.10 -2.21
CA PRO A 75 12.59 -15.53 -2.08
C PRO A 75 12.70 -14.22 -1.33
N ALA A 76 12.27 -13.16 -1.97
CA ALA A 76 12.36 -11.85 -1.38
C ALA A 76 11.57 -11.87 -0.06
N GLU A 77 12.14 -11.25 0.94
CA GLU A 77 11.59 -11.17 2.28
C GLU A 77 10.44 -10.15 2.32
N LYS A 78 9.43 -10.40 1.51
CA LYS A 78 8.21 -9.59 1.39
C LYS A 78 7.02 -10.49 1.05
N ARG A 79 5.83 -10.03 1.36
CA ARG A 79 4.57 -10.69 1.00
C ARG A 79 3.55 -9.63 0.61
N ALA A 80 2.73 -9.95 -0.36
CA ALA A 80 1.69 -9.06 -0.84
C ALA A 80 0.34 -9.77 -0.94
N ARG A 81 -0.72 -8.98 -0.75
CA ARG A 81 -2.11 -9.34 -1.03
C ARG A 81 -2.71 -8.28 -1.93
N VAL A 82 -3.60 -8.70 -2.77
CA VAL A 82 -4.36 -7.82 -3.66
C VAL A 82 -5.84 -8.06 -3.45
N LEU A 83 -6.60 -6.99 -3.40
CA LEU A 83 -8.05 -7.00 -3.41
C LEU A 83 -8.49 -6.82 -4.87
N THR A 84 -9.20 -7.78 -5.40
CA THR A 84 -9.63 -7.81 -6.81
C THR A 84 -11.14 -7.86 -6.92
N GLN A 85 -11.68 -7.35 -8.01
CA GLN A 85 -13.08 -7.55 -8.40
C GLN A 85 -13.14 -8.73 -9.37
N PRO A 86 -13.85 -9.84 -9.03
CA PRO A 86 -13.91 -11.02 -9.89
C PRO A 86 -14.47 -10.73 -11.29
N GLU A 87 -15.46 -9.83 -11.37
CA GLU A 87 -16.17 -9.51 -12.62
C GLU A 87 -15.31 -8.75 -13.63
N THR A 88 -14.40 -7.90 -13.15
CA THR A 88 -13.57 -7.01 -13.99
C THR A 88 -12.09 -7.38 -13.94
N SER A 89 -11.69 -8.21 -12.99
CA SER A 89 -10.28 -8.48 -12.63
C SER A 89 -9.51 -7.22 -12.23
N ALA A 90 -10.21 -6.13 -11.90
CA ALA A 90 -9.58 -4.90 -11.45
C ALA A 90 -8.96 -5.07 -10.06
N ALA A 91 -7.72 -4.67 -9.89
CA ALA A 91 -7.12 -4.53 -8.57
C ALA A 91 -7.59 -3.21 -7.93
N VAL A 92 -8.28 -3.33 -6.80
CA VAL A 92 -8.92 -2.20 -6.10
C VAL A 92 -8.32 -1.94 -4.73
N GLY A 93 -7.43 -2.80 -4.27
CA GLY A 93 -6.66 -2.64 -3.04
C GLY A 93 -5.39 -3.50 -3.07
N PHE A 94 -4.44 -3.11 -2.25
CA PHE A 94 -3.13 -3.74 -2.20
C PHE A 94 -2.57 -3.62 -0.78
N ALA A 95 -2.02 -4.71 -0.26
CA ALA A 95 -1.25 -4.72 0.98
C ALA A 95 0.07 -5.46 0.77
N LEU A 96 1.14 -4.92 1.34
CA LEU A 96 2.49 -5.47 1.27
C LEU A 96 3.16 -5.34 2.62
N TRP A 97 4.00 -6.30 2.97
CA TRP A 97 5.11 -6.04 3.86
C TRP A 97 6.45 -6.36 3.19
N SER A 98 7.47 -5.59 3.56
CA SER A 98 8.86 -5.83 3.18
C SER A 98 9.80 -5.49 4.34
N TRP A 99 10.95 -6.16 4.44
CA TRP A 99 11.96 -5.76 5.42
C TRP A 99 12.49 -4.36 5.11
N HIS A 100 12.71 -3.59 6.16
CA HIS A 100 13.26 -2.25 6.01
C HIS A 100 14.74 -2.34 5.60
N PRO A 101 15.19 -1.63 4.54
CA PRO A 101 16.52 -1.83 3.98
C PRO A 101 17.67 -1.42 4.92
N PHE A 102 17.40 -0.54 5.90
CA PHE A 102 18.44 0.01 6.78
C PHE A 102 18.25 -0.34 8.25
N TRP A 103 17.05 -0.72 8.68
CA TRP A 103 16.74 -0.98 10.09
C TRP A 103 16.49 -2.46 10.32
N PRO A 104 17.45 -3.16 10.99
CA PRO A 104 17.27 -4.58 11.28
C PRO A 104 15.99 -4.85 12.06
N ALA A 105 15.42 -6.02 11.87
CA ALA A 105 14.19 -6.48 12.52
C ALA A 105 12.99 -5.52 12.39
N SER A 106 13.03 -4.59 11.43
CA SER A 106 11.96 -3.65 11.13
C SER A 106 11.31 -3.98 9.79
N CYS A 107 9.99 -3.89 9.72
CA CYS A 107 9.21 -4.23 8.55
C CYS A 107 8.37 -3.02 8.12
N VAL A 108 8.39 -2.71 6.83
CA VAL A 108 7.51 -1.71 6.23
C VAL A 108 6.20 -2.38 5.84
N ILE A 109 5.10 -1.78 6.27
CA ILE A 109 3.75 -2.19 5.91
C ILE A 109 3.15 -1.14 4.97
N ASP A 110 2.80 -1.56 3.79
CA ASP A 110 2.03 -0.76 2.85
C ASP A 110 0.61 -1.28 2.76
N LEU A 111 -0.34 -0.39 2.86
CA LEU A 111 -1.75 -0.64 2.61
C LEU A 111 -2.30 0.50 1.77
N PHE A 112 -2.99 0.15 0.72
CA PHE A 112 -3.60 1.11 -0.17
C PHE A 112 -4.85 0.52 -0.81
N CYS A 113 -6.00 1.16 -0.60
CA CYS A 113 -7.25 0.82 -1.25
C CYS A 113 -7.76 2.01 -2.05
N HIS A 114 -8.43 1.72 -3.16
CA HIS A 114 -9.24 2.74 -3.80
C HIS A 114 -10.32 3.22 -2.82
N PRO A 115 -10.67 4.53 -2.78
CA PRO A 115 -11.62 5.06 -1.80
C PRO A 115 -12.97 4.32 -1.76
N ALA A 116 -13.45 3.82 -2.90
CA ALA A 116 -14.69 3.04 -2.97
C ALA A 116 -14.63 1.66 -2.29
N PHE A 117 -13.44 1.20 -1.87
CA PHE A 117 -13.20 -0.09 -1.22
C PHE A 117 -12.46 0.06 0.10
N GLN A 118 -12.49 1.24 0.69
CA GLN A 118 -11.80 1.51 1.96
C GLN A 118 -12.38 0.68 3.13
N ASP A 119 -13.62 0.28 3.06
CA ASP A 119 -14.28 -0.64 3.99
C ASP A 119 -13.67 -2.05 4.01
N ARG A 120 -12.91 -2.42 2.98
CA ARG A 120 -12.21 -3.71 2.87
C ARG A 120 -10.75 -3.66 3.35
N ALA A 121 -10.28 -2.50 3.81
CA ALA A 121 -8.90 -2.32 4.23
C ALA A 121 -8.52 -3.20 5.44
N ASP A 122 -9.43 -3.38 6.40
CA ASP A 122 -9.24 -4.23 7.56
C ASP A 122 -9.04 -5.70 7.14
N ASP A 123 -9.93 -6.22 6.29
CA ASP A 123 -9.84 -7.59 5.76
C ASP A 123 -8.53 -7.82 5.00
N LEU A 124 -8.11 -6.81 4.23
CA LEU A 124 -6.88 -6.89 3.42
C LEU A 124 -5.62 -6.93 4.30
N LEU A 125 -5.59 -6.16 5.38
CA LEU A 125 -4.50 -6.21 6.35
C LEU A 125 -4.49 -7.53 7.11
N ASP A 126 -5.63 -8.03 7.54
CA ASP A 126 -5.76 -9.29 8.26
C ASP A 126 -5.34 -10.50 7.41
N ALA A 127 -5.57 -10.43 6.11
CA ALA A 127 -5.13 -11.46 5.17
C ALA A 127 -3.61 -11.45 4.90
N LEU A 128 -2.89 -10.40 5.33
CA LEU A 128 -1.45 -10.29 5.12
C LEU A 128 -0.68 -11.02 6.23
N PRO A 129 0.04 -12.13 5.94
CA PRO A 129 0.82 -12.83 6.95
C PRO A 129 2.04 -11.99 7.35
N LEU A 130 1.96 -11.32 8.49
CA LEU A 130 3.02 -10.45 8.98
C LEU A 130 4.25 -11.26 9.43
N PRO A 131 5.48 -10.75 9.21
CA PRO A 131 6.71 -11.39 9.66
C PRO A 131 6.92 -11.18 11.17
N PRO A 132 7.79 -11.99 11.81
CA PRO A 132 8.20 -11.77 13.20
C PRO A 132 9.17 -10.59 13.29
N ALA A 133 8.66 -9.39 13.14
CA ALA A 133 9.45 -8.16 13.22
C ALA A 133 9.31 -7.52 14.61
N ASP A 134 10.36 -6.84 15.08
CA ASP A 134 10.33 -6.09 16.34
C ASP A 134 9.57 -4.77 16.19
N ARG A 135 9.47 -4.27 14.95
CA ARG A 135 8.85 -3.01 14.63
C ARG A 135 8.19 -3.03 13.26
N LEU A 136 6.94 -2.59 13.21
CA LEU A 136 6.21 -2.35 11.97
C LEU A 136 6.18 -0.84 11.70
N ILE A 137 6.48 -0.44 10.47
CA ILE A 137 6.55 0.94 10.03
C ILE A 137 5.57 1.11 8.88
N ALA A 138 4.76 2.16 8.93
CA ALA A 138 3.85 2.51 7.85
C ALA A 138 3.93 3.99 7.53
N TYR A 139 3.55 4.36 6.34
CA TYR A 139 3.63 5.73 5.85
C TYR A 139 2.28 6.17 5.30
N ALA A 140 1.93 7.43 5.54
CA ALA A 140 0.79 8.10 4.91
C ALA A 140 1.20 9.50 4.48
N ASP A 141 0.59 10.04 3.45
CA ASP A 141 0.75 11.46 3.19
C ASP A 141 -0.14 12.30 4.14
N ALA A 142 0.24 13.55 4.36
CA ALA A 142 -0.40 14.40 5.36
C ALA A 142 -1.86 14.77 5.02
N ARG A 143 -2.37 14.41 3.84
CA ARG A 143 -3.76 14.63 3.42
C ARG A 143 -4.57 13.34 3.35
N ASP A 144 -3.93 12.19 3.53
CA ASP A 144 -4.59 10.89 3.58
C ASP A 144 -5.08 10.60 5.00
N PHE A 145 -6.13 11.29 5.40
CA PHE A 145 -6.70 11.16 6.74
C PHE A 145 -7.27 9.75 6.98
N ASP A 146 -7.86 9.14 5.96
CA ASP A 146 -8.46 7.81 6.06
C ASP A 146 -7.40 6.75 6.37
N LYS A 147 -6.26 6.78 5.69
CA LYS A 147 -5.13 5.90 5.97
C LYS A 147 -4.51 6.19 7.34
N ALA A 148 -4.35 7.46 7.69
CA ALA A 148 -3.81 7.84 9.00
C ALA A 148 -4.70 7.34 10.14
N ASP A 149 -6.01 7.48 10.02
CA ASP A 149 -6.98 7.00 11.02
C ASP A 149 -7.06 5.47 11.05
N PHE A 150 -7.00 4.82 9.89
CA PHE A 150 -6.85 3.38 9.78
C PHE A 150 -5.64 2.88 10.58
N LEU A 151 -4.47 3.45 10.33
CA LEU A 151 -3.24 3.07 11.04
C LEU A 151 -3.35 3.26 12.56
N ARG A 152 -3.96 4.36 13.02
CA ARG A 152 -4.18 4.61 14.45
C ARG A 152 -5.10 3.55 15.07
N ARG A 153 -6.19 3.19 14.41
CA ARG A 153 -7.11 2.13 14.88
C ARG A 153 -6.41 0.78 15.00
N HIS A 154 -5.43 0.50 14.14
CA HIS A 154 -4.61 -0.72 14.18
C HIS A 154 -3.41 -0.63 15.14
N GLY A 155 -3.37 0.38 16.01
CA GLY A 155 -2.37 0.53 17.07
C GLY A 155 -1.03 1.11 16.62
N PHE A 156 -0.95 1.64 15.39
CA PHE A 156 0.20 2.43 14.98
C PHE A 156 0.15 3.82 15.61
N ARG A 157 1.31 4.32 16.00
CA ARG A 157 1.47 5.68 16.53
C ARG A 157 2.31 6.50 15.57
N GLN A 158 1.88 7.71 15.28
CA GLN A 158 2.69 8.64 14.51
C GLN A 158 3.93 9.03 15.33
N THR A 159 5.11 8.77 14.78
CA THR A 159 6.39 9.03 15.46
C THR A 159 7.13 10.23 14.88
N THR A 160 6.97 10.50 13.60
CA THR A 160 7.61 11.63 12.96
C THR A 160 6.86 12.10 11.72
N THR A 161 7.26 13.26 11.22
CA THR A 161 6.82 13.82 9.94
C THR A 161 8.05 14.12 9.09
N LEU A 162 8.04 13.65 7.87
CA LEU A 162 9.07 13.93 6.87
C LEU A 162 8.59 15.12 6.02
N PRO A 163 9.14 16.31 6.17
CA PRO A 163 8.63 17.49 5.49
C PRO A 163 8.95 17.45 3.99
N ASN A 164 8.04 17.98 3.17
CA ASN A 164 8.24 18.25 1.74
C ASN A 164 8.69 17.03 0.92
N ARG A 165 8.17 15.84 1.21
CA ARG A 165 8.61 14.60 0.54
C ARG A 165 7.93 14.33 -0.79
N ILE A 166 6.72 14.82 -0.99
CA ILE A 166 5.93 14.57 -2.19
C ILE A 166 5.76 15.88 -2.95
N ALA A 167 6.30 15.97 -4.16
CA ALA A 167 6.05 17.09 -5.04
C ALA A 167 4.63 16.97 -5.64
N LEU A 168 3.83 18.00 -5.48
CA LEU A 168 2.43 18.04 -5.96
C LEU A 168 2.32 18.50 -7.42
N ASN A 169 3.37 19.10 -7.96
CA ASN A 169 3.40 19.59 -9.33
C ASN A 169 4.79 19.39 -9.96
N ALA A 170 4.83 19.44 -11.29
CA ALA A 170 6.08 19.26 -12.05
C ALA A 170 7.12 20.37 -11.77
N ALA A 171 6.66 21.58 -11.41
CA ALA A 171 7.54 22.70 -11.08
C ALA A 171 8.19 22.56 -9.68
N LYS A 172 7.78 21.55 -8.89
CA LYS A 172 8.23 21.33 -7.51
C LYS A 172 8.10 22.58 -6.64
N SER A 173 7.04 23.36 -6.85
CA SER A 173 6.74 24.58 -6.09
C SER A 173 5.75 24.33 -4.94
N ALA A 174 5.10 23.17 -4.91
CA ALA A 174 4.21 22.72 -3.86
C ALA A 174 4.55 21.29 -3.44
N PHE A 175 4.60 21.07 -2.14
CA PHE A 175 4.98 19.79 -1.56
C PHE A 175 3.96 19.34 -0.51
N LEU A 176 4.03 18.06 -0.20
CA LEU A 176 3.25 17.43 0.84
C LEU A 176 4.20 16.64 1.76
N ASP A 177 3.90 16.68 3.04
CA ASP A 177 4.63 15.92 4.05
C ASP A 177 4.22 14.47 4.06
N VAL A 178 5.12 13.61 4.53
CA VAL A 178 4.86 12.19 4.79
C VAL A 178 4.89 11.96 6.29
N LEU A 179 3.82 11.38 6.81
CA LEU A 179 3.69 10.95 8.19
C LEU A 179 4.26 9.54 8.34
N VAL A 180 5.07 9.33 9.36
CA VAL A 180 5.64 8.02 9.71
C VAL A 180 4.92 7.48 10.93
N PHE A 181 4.44 6.27 10.81
CA PHE A 181 3.75 5.54 11.86
C PHE A 181 4.53 4.30 12.25
N GLU A 182 4.57 4.00 13.53
CA GLU A 182 5.23 2.80 14.06
C GLU A 182 4.30 2.03 14.98
N LYS A 183 4.43 0.70 14.95
CA LYS A 183 3.79 -0.21 15.87
C LYS A 183 4.80 -1.27 16.30
N GLN A 184 4.89 -1.51 17.61
CA GLN A 184 5.55 -2.70 18.13
C GLN A 184 4.56 -3.85 18.06
N PRO A 185 4.87 -4.95 17.38
CA PRO A 185 4.04 -6.14 17.45
C PRO A 185 3.92 -6.57 18.91
N THR A 186 2.72 -6.94 19.32
CA THR A 186 2.52 -7.53 20.65
C THR A 186 3.38 -8.77 20.72
N SER A 187 4.42 -8.78 21.54
CA SER A 187 5.26 -9.96 21.73
C SER A 187 4.32 -11.11 22.11
N LEU A 188 4.29 -12.15 21.31
CA LEU A 188 3.78 -13.44 21.75
C LEU A 188 4.69 -13.79 22.93
N ALA A 189 4.13 -13.67 24.13
CA ALA A 189 4.83 -14.06 25.35
C ALA A 189 5.42 -15.45 25.09
N HIS A 190 6.72 -15.54 25.01
CA HIS A 190 7.41 -16.81 25.03
C HIS A 190 7.03 -17.43 26.37
N SER A 191 6.06 -18.31 26.35
CA SER A 191 5.78 -19.24 27.44
C SER A 191 7.07 -20.08 27.58
N SER A 192 8.01 -19.59 28.37
CA SER A 192 9.08 -20.40 28.91
C SER A 192 8.46 -21.38 29.87
N ALA A 193 8.00 -22.51 29.35
CA ALA A 193 7.81 -23.70 30.15
C ALA A 193 9.21 -24.21 30.54
N ALA A 194 9.70 -23.69 31.66
CA ALA A 194 10.73 -24.38 32.40
C ALA A 194 10.06 -25.62 33.01
N GLY A 195 10.50 -26.79 32.62
CA GLY A 195 10.20 -28.08 33.13
C GLY A 195 11.42 -28.96 32.97
#